data_845642a57345cf8b030fcecd6337d4c0
#
_entry.id   845642a57345cf8b030fcecd6337d4c0
#
_cell.length_a   1.000
_cell.length_b   1.000
_cell.length_c   1.000
_cell.angle_alpha   90.00
_cell.angle_beta   90.00
_cell.angle_gamma   90.00
#
_symmetry.space_group_name_H-M   'P 1'
#
loop_
_entity.id
_entity.type
_entity.pdbx_description
1 polymer ?
#
loop_
_entity_poly.entity_id
_entity_poly.type
_entity_poly.pdbx_seq_one_letter_code
_entity_poly.pdbx_strand_id
1 'polypeptide(L)'
;MLFRSTQVMEYIEKIDAALSELHRVLRPAGRAVIVDTDWDSIVWHTRDRGRMNRVLTAWEEHAADPFLPRTLADRLTRAGFEVETQEIVPLFNPTFDENTYSNRLIDLIVTFVTDRFGIDSDEAGSWADDLRSAGARGHYFFSLNRYLFIANKRH
;
A
#
# COMPACT_ATOMS: atom_id res chain seq x y z
N MET A 1 10.68 -24.36 -4.04
CA MET A 1 9.94 -23.80 -2.89
C MET A 1 9.46 -22.41 -3.26
N LEU A 2 8.23 -22.06 -2.90
CA LEU A 2 7.61 -20.76 -3.21
C LEU A 2 7.24 -20.06 -1.89
N PHE A 3 7.73 -18.82 -1.71
CA PHE A 3 7.27 -17.89 -0.70
C PHE A 3 6.32 -16.87 -1.34
N ARG A 4 5.26 -16.49 -0.63
CA ARG A 4 4.33 -15.44 -1.07
C ARG A 4 4.05 -14.48 0.07
N SER A 5 4.00 -13.19 -0.27
CA SER A 5 3.63 -12.12 0.64
C SER A 5 2.75 -11.11 -0.12
N THR A 6 1.69 -10.63 0.52
CA THR A 6 0.81 -9.61 -0.06
C THR A 6 0.46 -8.61 1.01
N GLN A 7 0.92 -7.39 0.86
CA GLN A 7 0.72 -6.27 1.79
C GLN A 7 1.15 -6.63 3.22
N VAL A 8 2.37 -7.10 3.39
CA VAL A 8 2.95 -7.49 4.68
C VAL A 8 4.35 -6.92 4.88
N MET A 9 5.16 -6.89 3.83
CA MET A 9 6.56 -6.47 3.96
C MET A 9 6.68 -5.00 4.36
N GLU A 10 5.76 -4.16 3.94
CA GLU A 10 5.66 -2.74 4.28
C GLU A 10 5.51 -2.47 5.79
N TYR A 11 5.08 -3.47 6.58
CA TYR A 11 4.94 -3.37 8.05
C TYR A 11 6.18 -3.85 8.82
N ILE A 12 7.21 -4.32 8.15
CA ILE A 12 8.39 -4.90 8.79
C ILE A 12 9.47 -3.83 8.97
N GLU A 13 9.71 -3.38 10.20
CA GLU A 13 10.74 -2.38 10.52
C GLU A 13 12.15 -2.80 10.07
N LYS A 14 12.51 -4.07 10.25
CA LYS A 14 13.84 -4.62 9.89
C LYS A 14 13.77 -5.39 8.58
N ILE A 15 13.27 -4.76 7.52
CA ILE A 15 13.01 -5.42 6.24
C ILE A 15 14.26 -6.10 5.65
N ASP A 16 15.43 -5.47 5.71
CA ASP A 16 16.66 -6.05 5.15
C ASP A 16 17.05 -7.35 5.87
N ALA A 17 16.85 -7.43 7.19
CA ALA A 17 17.06 -8.66 7.96
C ALA A 17 16.03 -9.73 7.59
N ALA A 18 14.77 -9.35 7.40
CA ALA A 18 13.71 -10.27 6.98
C ALA A 18 13.97 -10.83 5.58
N LEU A 19 14.40 -10.02 4.62
CA LEU A 19 14.77 -10.47 3.29
C LEU A 19 15.99 -11.39 3.29
N SER A 20 16.99 -11.09 4.12
CA SER A 20 18.17 -11.96 4.28
C SER A 20 17.78 -13.31 4.88
N GLU A 21 16.89 -13.34 5.87
CA GLU A 21 16.38 -14.58 6.46
C GLU A 21 15.50 -15.35 5.47
N LEU A 22 14.66 -14.66 4.70
CA LEU A 22 13.90 -15.27 3.62
C LEU A 22 14.81 -15.95 2.60
N HIS A 23 15.90 -15.26 2.20
CA HIS A 23 16.90 -15.86 1.30
C HIS A 23 17.54 -17.08 1.94
N ARG A 24 17.90 -17.04 3.23
CA ARG A 24 18.53 -18.16 3.94
C ARG A 24 17.65 -19.41 3.94
N VAL A 25 16.34 -19.27 4.23
CA VAL A 25 15.42 -20.41 4.40
C VAL A 25 14.89 -20.97 3.08
N LEU A 26 14.89 -20.19 2.02
CA LEU A 26 14.52 -20.70 0.71
C LEU A 26 15.55 -21.72 0.21
N ARG A 27 15.07 -22.79 -0.42
CA ARG A 27 15.95 -23.76 -1.10
C ARG A 27 16.59 -23.11 -2.33
N PRO A 28 17.75 -23.60 -2.81
CA PRO A 28 18.28 -23.23 -4.13
C PRO A 28 17.20 -23.29 -5.20
N ALA A 29 17.18 -22.33 -6.12
CA ALA A 29 16.12 -22.13 -7.11
C ALA A 29 14.72 -21.88 -6.50
N GLY A 30 14.63 -21.53 -5.22
CA GLY A 30 13.40 -21.08 -4.58
C GLY A 30 13.00 -19.69 -5.07
N ARG A 31 11.68 -19.43 -5.10
CA ARG A 31 11.09 -18.20 -5.61
C ARG A 31 10.36 -17.46 -4.51
N ALA A 32 10.54 -16.14 -4.44
CA ALA A 32 9.75 -15.23 -3.65
C ALA A 32 8.82 -14.42 -4.58
N VAL A 33 7.55 -14.33 -4.23
CA VAL A 33 6.54 -13.49 -4.88
C VAL A 33 6.02 -12.51 -3.83
N ILE A 34 6.26 -11.23 -4.05
CA ILE A 34 5.92 -10.17 -3.10
C ILE A 34 5.04 -9.14 -3.82
N VAL A 35 3.93 -8.77 -3.20
CA VAL A 35 3.06 -7.68 -3.65
C VAL A 35 2.90 -6.72 -2.50
N ASP A 36 3.39 -5.50 -2.66
CA ASP A 36 3.21 -4.43 -1.67
C ASP A 36 2.73 -3.14 -2.33
N THR A 37 2.23 -2.23 -1.50
CA THR A 37 1.57 -1.00 -1.94
C THR A 37 2.51 0.19 -1.83
N ASP A 38 2.52 1.05 -2.84
CA ASP A 38 3.07 2.41 -2.72
C ASP A 38 1.94 3.35 -2.29
N TRP A 39 1.90 3.70 -1.01
CA TRP A 39 0.80 4.46 -0.42
C TRP A 39 0.74 5.92 -0.87
N ASP A 40 1.83 6.50 -1.38
CA ASP A 40 1.84 7.82 -2.02
C ASP A 40 1.19 7.81 -3.44
N SER A 41 0.91 6.63 -3.97
CA SER A 41 0.23 6.48 -5.26
C SER A 41 -1.30 6.55 -5.18
N ILE A 42 -1.86 6.79 -3.98
CA ILE A 42 -3.30 6.98 -3.81
C ILE A 42 -3.76 8.25 -4.53
N VAL A 43 -4.80 8.10 -5.34
CA VAL A 43 -5.53 9.21 -5.91
C VAL A 43 -7.03 9.03 -5.66
N TRP A 44 -7.64 9.97 -4.94
CA TRP A 44 -9.08 10.17 -4.88
C TRP A 44 -9.45 11.50 -5.50
N HIS A 45 -10.54 11.53 -6.25
CA HIS A 45 -11.12 12.80 -6.66
C HIS A 45 -11.75 13.51 -5.44
N THR A 46 -11.30 14.71 -5.18
CA THR A 46 -11.77 15.55 -4.06
C THR A 46 -11.82 17.01 -4.46
N ARG A 47 -12.70 17.78 -3.81
CA ARG A 47 -12.73 19.25 -3.91
C ARG A 47 -11.79 19.89 -2.88
N ASP A 48 -11.56 19.24 -1.73
CA ASP A 48 -10.65 19.70 -0.67
C ASP A 48 -9.33 18.92 -0.70
N ARG A 49 -8.43 19.37 -1.59
CA ARG A 49 -7.09 18.79 -1.70
C ARG A 49 -6.24 18.97 -0.44
N GLY A 50 -6.46 20.06 0.30
CA GLY A 50 -5.73 20.31 1.53
C GLY A 50 -6.04 19.26 2.59
N ARG A 51 -7.32 19.00 2.85
CA ARG A 51 -7.77 17.94 3.76
C ARG A 51 -7.31 16.57 3.28
N MET A 52 -7.47 16.27 1.99
CA MET A 52 -7.02 15.02 1.41
C MET A 52 -5.54 14.77 1.69
N ASN A 53 -4.68 15.75 1.42
CA ASN A 53 -3.24 15.62 1.66
C ASN A 53 -2.91 15.39 3.14
N ARG A 54 -3.55 16.10 4.08
CA ARG A 54 -3.32 15.90 5.52
C ARG A 54 -3.70 14.48 5.95
N VAL A 55 -4.87 14.00 5.53
CA VAL A 55 -5.37 12.67 5.90
C VAL A 55 -4.47 11.58 5.30
N LEU A 56 -4.08 11.68 4.03
CA LEU A 56 -3.21 10.69 3.41
C LEU A 56 -1.79 10.71 3.96
N THR A 57 -1.23 11.88 4.29
CA THR A 57 0.07 11.95 4.98
C THR A 57 0.01 11.29 6.36
N ALA A 58 -1.08 11.52 7.12
CA ALA A 58 -1.27 10.84 8.39
C ALA A 58 -1.45 9.31 8.23
N TRP A 59 -2.07 8.88 7.14
CA TRP A 59 -2.23 7.46 6.83
C TRP A 59 -0.91 6.76 6.55
N GLU A 60 0.10 7.43 6.00
CA GLU A 60 1.42 6.84 5.74
C GLU A 60 2.06 6.25 7.01
N GLU A 61 1.76 6.81 8.18
CA GLU A 61 2.27 6.34 9.47
C GLU A 61 1.71 4.95 9.92
N HIS A 62 0.77 4.35 9.16
CA HIS A 62 0.27 3.00 9.47
C HIS A 62 1.26 1.89 9.10
N ALA A 63 2.25 2.16 8.23
CA ALA A 63 3.25 1.21 7.77
C ALA A 63 4.65 1.61 8.25
N ALA A 64 5.55 0.66 8.38
CA ALA A 64 6.95 0.93 8.69
C ALA A 64 7.70 1.56 7.50
N ASP A 65 7.35 1.17 6.28
CA ASP A 65 7.83 1.78 5.04
C ASP A 65 6.67 1.86 4.03
N PRO A 66 5.92 2.98 4.02
CA PRO A 66 4.76 3.16 3.13
C PRO A 66 5.14 3.26 1.65
N PHE A 67 6.43 3.36 1.34
CA PHE A 67 6.97 3.49 -0.02
C PHE A 67 7.90 2.31 -0.39
N LEU A 68 7.83 1.21 0.35
CA LEU A 68 8.70 0.04 0.19
C LEU A 68 8.90 -0.40 -1.28
N PRO A 69 7.86 -0.44 -2.15
CA PRO A 69 8.04 -0.86 -3.54
C PRO A 69 9.12 -0.09 -4.29
N ARG A 70 9.38 1.18 -3.94
CA ARG A 70 10.38 2.03 -4.62
C ARG A 70 11.82 1.53 -4.40
N THR A 71 12.07 0.81 -3.31
CA THR A 71 13.41 0.33 -2.92
C THR A 71 13.53 -1.18 -2.87
N LEU A 72 12.40 -1.91 -3.00
CA LEU A 72 12.35 -3.36 -2.74
C LEU A 72 13.22 -4.17 -3.70
N ALA A 73 13.32 -3.79 -4.97
CA ALA A 73 14.17 -4.50 -5.93
C ALA A 73 15.65 -4.45 -5.55
N ASP A 74 16.15 -3.28 -5.14
CA ASP A 74 17.52 -3.10 -4.66
C ASP A 74 17.77 -3.89 -3.37
N ARG A 75 16.84 -3.84 -2.42
CA ARG A 75 16.91 -4.61 -1.17
C ARG A 75 16.94 -6.11 -1.40
N LEU A 76 16.10 -6.64 -2.32
CA LEU A 76 16.10 -8.04 -2.72
C LEU A 76 17.45 -8.45 -3.33
N THR A 77 17.99 -7.60 -4.22
CA THR A 77 19.30 -7.84 -4.83
C THR A 77 20.42 -7.89 -3.78
N ARG A 78 20.43 -6.96 -2.83
CA ARG A 78 21.39 -6.96 -1.71
C ARG A 78 21.25 -8.19 -0.79
N ALA A 79 20.03 -8.70 -0.65
CA ALA A 79 19.77 -9.93 0.11
C ALA A 79 20.17 -11.22 -0.63
N GLY A 80 20.65 -11.11 -1.89
CA GLY A 80 21.15 -12.25 -2.69
C GLY A 80 20.14 -12.82 -3.69
N PHE A 81 18.99 -12.18 -3.86
CA PHE A 81 18.01 -12.58 -4.87
C PHE A 81 18.35 -12.02 -6.25
N GLU A 82 17.89 -12.72 -7.28
CA GLU A 82 17.77 -12.20 -8.64
C GLU A 82 16.32 -11.78 -8.88
N VAL A 83 16.09 -10.49 -9.12
CA VAL A 83 14.74 -9.97 -9.42
C VAL A 83 14.43 -10.24 -10.88
N GLU A 84 13.45 -11.12 -11.11
CA GLU A 84 13.01 -11.55 -12.45
C GLU A 84 11.93 -10.62 -13.01
N THR A 85 11.00 -10.18 -12.15
CA THR A 85 9.82 -9.43 -12.57
C THR A 85 9.56 -8.28 -11.62
N GLN A 86 9.21 -7.13 -12.20
CA GLN A 86 8.66 -5.98 -11.51
C GLN A 86 7.48 -5.45 -12.33
N GLU A 87 6.28 -5.49 -11.78
CA GLU A 87 5.06 -5.11 -12.49
C GLU A 87 4.14 -4.27 -11.60
N ILE A 88 3.41 -3.34 -12.23
CA ILE A 88 2.35 -2.59 -11.56
C ILE A 88 1.07 -3.43 -11.54
N VAL A 89 0.45 -3.50 -10.37
CA VAL A 89 -0.87 -4.11 -10.16
C VAL A 89 -1.82 -3.01 -9.70
N PRO A 90 -2.41 -2.24 -10.63
CA PRO A 90 -3.25 -1.11 -10.28
C PRO A 90 -4.58 -1.57 -9.68
N LEU A 91 -5.04 -0.82 -8.68
CA LEU A 91 -6.41 -0.85 -8.21
C LEU A 91 -7.13 0.38 -8.75
N PHE A 92 -8.28 0.18 -9.36
CA PHE A 92 -9.06 1.27 -9.91
C PHE A 92 -10.54 1.07 -9.61
N ASN A 93 -11.13 2.04 -8.92
CA ASN A 93 -12.56 2.08 -8.65
C ASN A 93 -13.14 3.37 -9.25
N PRO A 94 -13.74 3.32 -10.45
CA PRO A 94 -14.33 4.50 -11.10
C PRO A 94 -15.67 4.91 -10.50
N THR A 95 -16.28 4.02 -9.71
CA THR A 95 -17.58 4.22 -9.06
C THR A 95 -17.48 3.87 -7.59
N PHE A 96 -18.31 4.53 -6.77
CA PHE A 96 -18.46 4.18 -5.37
C PHE A 96 -19.41 2.98 -5.23
N ASP A 97 -18.91 1.93 -4.59
CA ASP A 97 -19.65 0.72 -4.27
C ASP A 97 -19.16 0.17 -2.93
N GLU A 98 -20.09 -0.30 -2.09
CA GLU A 98 -19.79 -0.81 -0.75
C GLU A 98 -18.86 -2.04 -0.75
N ASN A 99 -18.81 -2.79 -1.86
CA ASN A 99 -17.98 -3.97 -2.01
C ASN A 99 -16.59 -3.66 -2.61
N THR A 100 -16.30 -2.41 -2.92
CA THR A 100 -15.00 -2.03 -3.49
C THR A 100 -13.90 -1.94 -2.43
N TYR A 101 -12.67 -2.11 -2.88
CA TYR A 101 -11.49 -1.92 -2.03
C TYR A 101 -11.46 -0.51 -1.41
N SER A 102 -11.73 0.51 -2.22
CA SER A 102 -11.65 1.89 -1.77
C SER A 102 -12.67 2.25 -0.70
N ASN A 103 -13.88 1.65 -0.71
CA ASN A 103 -14.88 1.88 0.33
C ASN A 103 -14.37 1.40 1.70
N ARG A 104 -13.83 0.18 1.75
CA ARG A 104 -13.26 -0.36 3.00
C ARG A 104 -12.03 0.42 3.45
N LEU A 105 -11.23 0.91 2.51
CA LEU A 105 -10.05 1.71 2.81
C LEU A 105 -10.42 3.05 3.47
N ILE A 106 -11.53 3.68 3.07
CA ILE A 106 -12.04 4.90 3.72
C ILE A 106 -12.25 4.66 5.23
N ASP A 107 -12.94 3.58 5.60
CA ASP A 107 -13.21 3.27 7.00
C ASP A 107 -11.95 2.95 7.80
N LEU A 108 -10.99 2.25 7.18
CA LEU A 108 -9.70 1.95 7.79
C LEU A 108 -8.90 3.23 8.06
N ILE A 109 -8.84 4.13 7.08
CA ILE A 109 -8.13 5.41 7.23
C ILE A 109 -8.77 6.24 8.34
N VAL A 110 -10.10 6.42 8.33
CA VAL A 110 -10.81 7.15 9.41
C VAL A 110 -10.48 6.57 10.77
N THR A 111 -10.55 5.25 10.92
CA THR A 111 -10.26 4.58 12.19
C THR A 111 -8.82 4.82 12.65
N PHE A 112 -7.88 4.86 11.71
CA PHE A 112 -6.46 5.02 12.04
C PHE A 112 -6.09 6.46 12.36
N VAL A 113 -6.57 7.45 11.58
CA VAL A 113 -6.13 8.85 11.69
C VAL A 113 -6.88 9.63 12.77
N THR A 114 -8.08 9.19 13.17
CA THR A 114 -8.89 9.90 14.18
C THR A 114 -8.14 10.03 15.50
N ASP A 115 -8.09 11.25 16.02
CA ASP A 115 -7.37 11.65 17.24
C ASP A 115 -5.84 11.40 17.18
N ARG A 116 -5.30 11.33 15.97
CA ARG A 116 -3.87 11.19 15.70
C ARG A 116 -3.40 12.27 14.72
N PHE A 117 -2.14 12.62 14.78
CA PHE A 117 -1.47 13.52 13.81
C PHE A 117 -2.17 14.89 13.64
N GLY A 118 -2.93 15.32 14.67
CA GLY A 118 -3.68 16.57 14.64
C GLY A 118 -4.99 16.52 13.85
N ILE A 119 -5.47 15.34 13.48
CA ILE A 119 -6.75 15.11 12.81
C ILE A 119 -7.76 14.68 13.86
N ASP A 120 -8.79 15.48 14.10
CA ASP A 120 -9.90 15.14 14.99
C ASP A 120 -10.97 14.29 14.26
N SER A 121 -11.95 13.83 15.02
CA SER A 121 -13.06 13.02 14.51
C SER A 121 -13.90 13.76 13.47
N ASP A 122 -14.05 15.09 13.62
CA ASP A 122 -14.87 15.89 12.71
C ASP A 122 -14.16 16.05 11.35
N GLU A 123 -12.85 16.27 11.36
CA GLU A 123 -12.04 16.33 10.12
C GLU A 123 -12.01 14.98 9.40
N ALA A 124 -11.74 13.89 10.12
CA ALA A 124 -11.74 12.55 9.56
C ALA A 124 -13.10 12.14 9.00
N GLY A 125 -14.17 12.41 9.73
CA GLY A 125 -15.55 12.18 9.29
C GLY A 125 -15.91 13.00 8.06
N SER A 126 -15.60 14.31 8.05
CA SER A 126 -15.84 15.18 6.90
C SER A 126 -15.09 14.74 5.65
N TRP A 127 -13.87 14.22 5.79
CA TRP A 127 -13.12 13.66 4.68
C TRP A 127 -13.83 12.43 4.07
N ALA A 128 -14.29 11.51 4.90
CA ALA A 128 -15.01 10.32 4.43
C ALA A 128 -16.35 10.68 3.78
N ASP A 129 -17.09 11.63 4.36
CA ASP A 129 -18.38 12.06 3.85
C ASP A 129 -18.26 12.78 2.50
N ASP A 130 -17.19 13.56 2.28
CA ASP A 130 -16.91 14.17 0.98
C ASP A 130 -16.73 13.11 -0.11
N LEU A 131 -16.00 12.02 0.18
CA LEU A 131 -15.79 10.91 -0.76
C LEU A 131 -17.09 10.15 -1.05
N ARG A 132 -17.85 9.81 -0.01
CA ARG A 132 -19.15 9.13 -0.14
C ARG A 132 -20.16 9.99 -0.90
N SER A 133 -20.19 11.29 -0.61
CA SER A 133 -21.04 12.26 -1.31
C SER A 133 -20.64 12.42 -2.78
N ALA A 134 -19.35 12.40 -3.10
CA ALA A 134 -18.88 12.38 -4.48
C ALA A 134 -19.37 11.11 -5.19
N GLY A 135 -19.31 9.96 -4.51
CA GLY A 135 -19.83 8.70 -5.00
C GLY A 135 -21.32 8.76 -5.31
N ALA A 136 -22.13 9.27 -4.39
CA ALA A 136 -23.59 9.42 -4.56
C ALA A 136 -23.96 10.33 -5.74
N ARG A 137 -23.09 11.27 -6.11
CA ARG A 137 -23.27 12.17 -7.27
C ARG A 137 -22.67 11.66 -8.58
N GLY A 138 -22.10 10.44 -8.60
CA GLY A 138 -21.45 9.88 -9.79
C GLY A 138 -20.09 10.54 -10.12
N HIS A 139 -19.45 11.20 -9.16
CA HIS A 139 -18.15 11.89 -9.33
C HIS A 139 -17.02 11.16 -8.59
N TYR A 140 -17.14 9.83 -8.44
CA TYR A 140 -16.13 9.05 -7.74
C TYR A 140 -14.98 8.67 -8.66
N PHE A 141 -13.79 8.74 -8.13
CA PHE A 141 -12.57 8.25 -8.76
C PHE A 141 -11.59 7.84 -7.67
N PHE A 142 -11.14 6.61 -7.73
CA PHE A 142 -10.06 6.10 -6.88
C PHE A 142 -9.08 5.28 -7.69
N SER A 143 -7.79 5.51 -7.49
CA SER A 143 -6.74 4.62 -7.96
C SER A 143 -5.63 4.48 -6.93
N LEU A 144 -4.94 3.33 -6.95
CA LEU A 144 -3.82 3.00 -6.08
C LEU A 144 -2.94 1.98 -6.80
N ASN A 145 -1.63 2.12 -6.71
CA ASN A 145 -0.71 1.17 -7.31
C ASN A 145 -0.12 0.23 -6.26
N ARG A 146 -0.26 -1.06 -6.53
CA ARG A 146 0.55 -2.11 -5.93
C ARG A 146 1.62 -2.54 -6.92
N TYR A 147 2.66 -3.17 -6.40
CA TYR A 147 3.78 -3.62 -7.22
C TYR A 147 4.08 -5.07 -6.91
N LEU A 148 4.15 -5.88 -7.97
CA LEU A 148 4.53 -7.28 -7.92
C LEU A 148 6.03 -7.40 -8.17
N PHE A 149 6.70 -8.14 -7.29
CA PHE A 149 8.09 -8.55 -7.46
C PHE A 149 8.16 -10.07 -7.47
N ILE A 150 8.82 -10.63 -8.47
CA ILE A 150 9.21 -12.04 -8.49
C ILE A 150 10.72 -12.10 -8.43
N ALA A 151 11.23 -12.77 -7.41
CA ALA A 151 12.66 -12.88 -7.17
C ALA A 151 13.07 -14.33 -6.92
N ASN A 152 14.19 -14.74 -7.50
CA ASN A 152 14.71 -16.10 -7.43
C ASN A 152 15.96 -16.14 -6.54
N LYS A 153 16.06 -17.16 -5.69
CA LYS A 153 17.34 -17.50 -5.05
C LYS A 153 18.23 -18.20 -6.05
N ARG A 154 19.40 -17.60 -6.32
CA ARG A 154 20.43 -18.26 -7.15
C ARG A 154 20.92 -19.56 -6.50
N HIS A 155 21.51 -20.42 -7.28
CA HIS A 155 22.10 -21.68 -6.85
C HIS A 155 23.30 -21.50 -5.92
#